data_a9e615bcfa00f2d5549ad583a5874e46
#
_entry.id   a9e615bcfa00f2d5549ad583a5874e46
#
_cell.length_a   1.000
_cell.length_b   1.000
_cell.length_c   1.000
_cell.angle_alpha   90.00
_cell.angle_beta   90.00
_cell.angle_gamma   90.00
#
_symmetry.space_group_name_H-M   'P 1'
#
loop_
_entity.id
_entity.type
_entity.pdbx_description
1 polymer ?
#
loop_
_entity_poly.entity_id
_entity_poly.type
_entity_poly.pdbx_seq_one_letter_code
_entity_poly.pdbx_strand_id
1 'polypeptide(L)'
;AHADNSPLALIECDADLTVQSWLASFSIAGIYASAPLLNGGQDAANGLIKQQIFWFGVGIGVIIFLIKFGIDRIFSLVNYVYIILMIALLGLLIPKFGIAKPGFIPLTNGIYGWYRFPFASFQPSEFMKICLVIMAANTITKHNAEKTDQSFKSDFQLIAKIAVFALPPLILILLQPDTGIPIVIIISLAVMFMLSGVRKEWFIIVGTIAIGSLLGIVFLYNNYPEILGKM
;
A
#
# COMPACT_ATOMS: atom_id res chain seq x y z
N ALA A 1 -1.25 28.80 10.38
CA ALA A 1 -1.87 27.48 10.38
C ALA A 1 -2.44 27.22 11.76
N HIS A 2 -3.73 27.56 11.97
CA HIS A 2 -4.47 27.15 13.17
C HIS A 2 -4.66 25.63 13.08
N ALA A 3 -4.17 24.90 14.07
CA ALA A 3 -4.66 23.58 14.35
C ALA A 3 -6.17 23.71 14.57
N ASP A 4 -6.95 23.04 13.73
CA ASP A 4 -8.40 23.05 13.84
C ASP A 4 -8.78 22.29 15.11
N ASN A 5 -9.01 23.03 16.20
CA ASN A 5 -9.51 22.49 17.46
C ASN A 5 -11.03 22.25 17.37
N SER A 6 -11.54 21.89 16.19
CA SER A 6 -12.95 21.54 16.04
C SER A 6 -13.25 20.28 16.88
N PRO A 7 -14.41 20.21 17.52
CA PRO A 7 -14.85 19.01 18.24
C PRO A 7 -14.80 17.76 17.39
N LEU A 8 -14.99 17.86 16.07
CA LEU A 8 -14.90 16.79 15.10
C LEU A 8 -13.48 16.22 14.98
N ALA A 9 -12.44 17.06 14.91
CA ALA A 9 -11.05 16.62 14.84
C ALA A 9 -10.61 15.88 16.11
N LEU A 10 -11.14 16.26 17.27
CA LEU A 10 -10.90 15.56 18.53
C LEU A 10 -11.60 14.21 18.57
N ILE A 11 -12.85 14.12 18.09
CA ILE A 11 -13.62 12.86 18.00
C ILE A 11 -12.96 11.89 17.03
N GLU A 12 -12.50 12.35 15.86
CA GLU A 12 -11.76 11.52 14.90
C GLU A 12 -10.45 11.00 15.50
N CYS A 13 -9.70 11.85 16.21
CA CYS A 13 -8.46 11.45 16.87
C CYS A 13 -8.71 10.41 17.98
N ASP A 14 -9.77 10.57 18.78
CA ASP A 14 -10.15 9.60 19.81
C ASP A 14 -10.61 8.28 19.21
N ALA A 15 -11.35 8.29 18.10
CA ALA A 15 -11.76 7.08 17.39
C ALA A 15 -10.54 6.31 16.85
N ASP A 16 -9.60 6.99 16.24
CA ASP A 16 -8.36 6.39 15.70
C ASP A 16 -7.48 5.78 16.81
N LEU A 17 -7.32 6.46 17.93
CA LEU A 17 -6.58 5.96 19.10
C LEU A 17 -7.28 4.75 19.72
N THR A 18 -8.62 4.76 19.75
CA THR A 18 -9.41 3.64 20.26
C THR A 18 -9.24 2.41 19.37
N VAL A 19 -9.37 2.55 18.07
CA VAL A 19 -9.15 1.45 17.10
C VAL A 19 -7.72 0.91 17.22
N GLN A 20 -6.71 1.76 17.33
CA GLN A 20 -5.32 1.34 17.52
C GLN A 20 -5.13 0.55 18.82
N SER A 21 -5.76 0.98 19.93
CA SER A 21 -5.65 0.29 21.21
C SER A 21 -6.27 -1.11 21.14
N TRP A 22 -7.41 -1.28 20.47
CA TRP A 22 -8.00 -2.59 20.21
C TRP A 22 -7.09 -3.47 19.35
N LEU A 23 -6.58 -2.96 18.24
CA LEU A 23 -5.64 -3.69 17.38
C LEU A 23 -4.38 -4.12 18.12
N ALA A 24 -3.83 -3.25 18.98
CA ALA A 24 -2.69 -3.56 19.84
C ALA A 24 -3.01 -4.71 20.80
N SER A 25 -4.17 -4.64 21.45
CA SER A 25 -4.60 -5.66 22.42
C SER A 25 -4.81 -7.03 21.75
N PHE A 26 -5.50 -7.07 20.60
CA PHE A 26 -5.68 -8.30 19.82
C PHE A 26 -4.37 -8.87 19.30
N SER A 27 -3.47 -8.02 18.83
CA SER A 27 -2.15 -8.43 18.33
C SER A 27 -1.31 -9.06 19.45
N ILE A 28 -1.24 -8.43 20.62
CA ILE A 28 -0.52 -8.95 21.79
C ILE A 28 -1.13 -10.27 22.27
N ALA A 29 -2.47 -10.35 22.35
CA ALA A 29 -3.17 -11.57 22.72
C ALA A 29 -2.89 -12.72 21.73
N GLY A 30 -2.88 -12.42 20.42
CA GLY A 30 -2.57 -13.38 19.37
C GLY A 30 -1.13 -13.91 19.46
N ILE A 31 -0.14 -13.04 19.70
CA ILE A 31 1.26 -13.44 19.89
C ILE A 31 1.39 -14.32 21.13
N TYR A 32 0.74 -13.94 22.23
CA TYR A 32 0.78 -14.72 23.47
C TYR A 32 0.15 -16.12 23.28
N ALA A 33 -1.00 -16.19 22.61
CA ALA A 33 -1.68 -17.45 22.33
C ALA A 33 -0.87 -18.37 21.39
N SER A 34 -0.05 -17.82 20.50
CA SER A 34 0.79 -18.56 19.58
C SER A 34 2.14 -19.01 20.21
N ALA A 35 2.45 -18.60 21.44
CA ALA A 35 3.71 -18.92 22.11
C ALA A 35 4.10 -20.41 22.09
N PRO A 36 3.18 -21.39 22.28
CA PRO A 36 3.52 -22.80 22.22
C PRO A 36 4.00 -23.30 20.84
N LEU A 37 3.64 -22.55 19.78
CA LEU A 37 3.98 -22.88 18.39
C LEU A 37 5.30 -22.25 17.93
N LEU A 38 5.85 -21.32 18.73
CA LEU A 38 7.09 -20.62 18.41
C LEU A 38 8.32 -21.41 18.83
N ASN A 39 9.34 -21.44 17.97
CA ASN A 39 10.65 -21.93 18.33
C ASN A 39 11.26 -21.02 19.41
N GLY A 40 11.34 -21.49 20.66
CA GLY A 40 11.72 -20.71 21.82
C GLY A 40 10.56 -20.39 22.78
N GLY A 41 9.33 -20.84 22.45
CA GLY A 41 8.18 -20.80 23.37
C GLY A 41 7.88 -19.38 23.89
N GLN A 42 7.70 -19.28 25.21
CA GLN A 42 7.31 -18.03 25.87
C GLN A 42 8.36 -16.91 25.74
N ASP A 43 9.65 -17.23 25.69
CA ASP A 43 10.72 -16.23 25.56
C ASP A 43 10.70 -15.58 24.17
N ALA A 44 10.46 -16.35 23.12
CA ALA A 44 10.28 -15.85 21.78
C ALA A 44 9.03 -14.96 21.69
N ALA A 45 7.91 -15.39 22.28
CA ALA A 45 6.68 -14.58 22.35
C ALA A 45 6.89 -13.25 23.08
N ASN A 46 7.58 -13.26 24.21
CA ASN A 46 7.90 -12.05 24.97
C ASN A 46 8.78 -11.08 24.14
N GLY A 47 9.71 -11.60 23.35
CA GLY A 47 10.51 -10.80 22.41
C GLY A 47 9.65 -10.10 21.36
N LEU A 48 8.72 -10.83 20.74
CA LEU A 48 7.79 -10.30 19.75
C LEU A 48 6.83 -9.26 20.36
N ILE A 49 6.33 -9.50 21.57
CA ILE A 49 5.46 -8.55 22.28
C ILE A 49 6.20 -7.23 22.54
N LYS A 50 7.44 -7.27 23.02
CA LYS A 50 8.26 -6.05 23.23
C LYS A 50 8.45 -5.28 21.91
N GLN A 51 8.74 -5.99 20.83
CA GLN A 51 8.87 -5.39 19.49
C GLN A 51 7.55 -4.77 19.05
N GLN A 52 6.43 -5.44 19.27
CA GLN A 52 5.10 -4.95 18.92
C GLN A 52 4.75 -3.66 19.68
N ILE A 53 4.98 -3.62 20.99
CA ILE A 53 4.75 -2.42 21.82
C ILE A 53 5.62 -1.26 21.33
N PHE A 54 6.88 -1.51 20.98
CA PHE A 54 7.77 -0.49 20.44
C PHE A 54 7.20 0.10 19.12
N TRP A 55 6.75 -0.74 18.20
CA TRP A 55 6.19 -0.27 16.92
C TRP A 55 4.87 0.47 17.09
N PHE A 56 4.02 0.09 18.05
CA PHE A 56 2.84 0.89 18.39
C PHE A 56 3.21 2.27 18.92
N GLY A 57 4.21 2.36 19.79
CA GLY A 57 4.73 3.66 20.26
C GLY A 57 5.26 4.54 19.12
N VAL A 58 6.00 3.95 18.17
CA VAL A 58 6.45 4.64 16.96
C VAL A 58 5.26 5.09 16.10
N GLY A 59 4.24 4.25 15.92
CA GLY A 59 3.02 4.58 15.18
C GLY A 59 2.28 5.79 15.76
N ILE A 60 2.07 5.80 17.07
CA ILE A 60 1.47 6.94 17.77
C ILE A 60 2.33 8.21 17.59
N GLY A 61 3.65 8.08 17.70
CA GLY A 61 4.57 9.20 17.46
C GLY A 61 4.45 9.77 16.03
N VAL A 62 4.32 8.91 15.04
CA VAL A 62 4.10 9.31 13.64
C VAL A 62 2.76 10.03 13.47
N ILE A 63 1.68 9.54 14.08
CA ILE A 63 0.36 10.20 14.00
C ILE A 63 0.44 11.62 14.60
N ILE A 64 1.02 11.76 15.80
CA ILE A 64 1.20 13.06 16.44
C ILE A 64 2.05 14.00 15.57
N PHE A 65 3.11 13.46 14.96
CA PHE A 65 3.96 14.21 14.03
C PHE A 65 3.16 14.70 12.82
N LEU A 66 2.38 13.83 12.17
CA LEU A 66 1.59 14.17 10.99
C LEU A 66 0.53 15.23 11.28
N ILE A 67 -0.16 15.13 12.42
CA ILE A 67 -1.14 16.13 12.87
C ILE A 67 -0.47 17.50 13.07
N LYS A 68 0.70 17.54 13.69
CA LYS A 68 1.45 18.80 13.91
C LYS A 68 2.10 19.35 12.64
N PHE A 69 2.52 18.46 11.75
CA PHE A 69 3.20 18.84 10.52
C PHE A 69 2.28 19.49 9.51
N GLY A 70 1.02 19.08 9.48
CA GLY A 70 -0.03 19.58 8.59
C GLY A 70 -0.09 18.88 7.24
N ILE A 71 -1.30 18.67 6.76
CA ILE A 71 -1.61 17.90 5.53
C ILE A 71 -1.02 18.56 4.29
N ASP A 72 -1.05 19.90 4.20
CA ASP A 72 -0.54 20.64 3.04
C ASP A 72 0.95 20.39 2.79
N ARG A 73 1.73 20.27 3.87
CA ARG A 73 3.16 19.96 3.76
C ARG A 73 3.39 18.52 3.29
N ILE A 74 2.55 17.58 3.73
CA ILE A 74 2.60 16.19 3.28
C ILE A 74 2.37 16.15 1.76
N PHE A 75 1.35 16.84 1.26
CA PHE A 75 1.09 16.92 -0.18
C PHE A 75 2.24 17.56 -0.97
N SER A 76 2.97 18.50 -0.39
CA SER A 76 4.13 19.11 -1.06
C SER A 76 5.34 18.17 -1.11
N LEU A 77 5.51 17.31 -0.11
CA LEU A 77 6.65 16.41 0.02
C LEU A 77 6.43 15.05 -0.65
N VAL A 78 5.19 14.66 -0.93
CA VAL A 78 4.86 13.32 -1.43
C VAL A 78 5.62 12.94 -2.70
N ASN A 79 5.86 13.89 -3.60
CA ASN A 79 6.60 13.64 -4.84
C ASN A 79 8.08 13.26 -4.56
N TYR A 80 8.71 13.88 -3.57
CA TYR A 80 10.07 13.52 -3.17
C TYR A 80 10.10 12.12 -2.53
N VAL A 81 9.12 11.84 -1.66
CA VAL A 81 8.96 10.51 -1.06
C VAL A 81 8.75 9.45 -2.13
N TYR A 82 7.93 9.72 -3.14
CA TYR A 82 7.72 8.83 -4.28
C TYR A 82 9.04 8.49 -5.00
N ILE A 83 9.86 9.49 -5.31
CA ILE A 83 11.15 9.28 -5.99
C ILE A 83 12.08 8.42 -5.13
N ILE A 84 12.19 8.71 -3.83
CA ILE A 84 13.01 7.94 -2.89
C ILE A 84 12.55 6.48 -2.84
N LEU A 85 11.24 6.25 -2.76
CA LEU A 85 10.66 4.91 -2.74
C LEU A 85 10.86 4.17 -4.08
N MET A 86 10.79 4.87 -5.21
CA MET A 86 11.09 4.31 -6.53
C MET A 86 12.55 3.82 -6.61
N ILE A 87 13.49 4.63 -6.12
CA ILE A 87 14.92 4.24 -6.05
C ILE A 87 15.08 3.02 -5.13
N ALA A 88 14.39 3.00 -3.98
CA ALA A 88 14.43 1.87 -3.08
C ALA A 88 13.83 0.59 -3.72
N LEU A 89 12.72 0.68 -4.44
CA LEU A 89 12.14 -0.46 -5.17
C LEU A 89 13.09 -0.98 -6.26
N LEU A 90 13.75 -0.09 -7.01
CA LEU A 90 14.76 -0.46 -7.99
C LEU A 90 15.97 -1.16 -7.32
N GLY A 91 16.40 -0.69 -6.16
CA GLY A 91 17.47 -1.31 -5.38
C GLY A 91 17.19 -2.75 -4.99
N LEU A 92 15.93 -3.10 -4.70
CA LEU A 92 15.51 -4.48 -4.37
C LEU A 92 15.58 -5.43 -5.58
N LEU A 93 15.62 -4.92 -6.80
CA LEU A 93 15.79 -5.75 -8.00
C LEU A 93 17.27 -6.15 -8.26
N ILE A 94 18.23 -5.46 -7.64
CA ILE A 94 19.67 -5.74 -7.82
C ILE A 94 20.01 -7.21 -7.52
N PRO A 95 19.64 -7.79 -6.35
CA PRO A 95 19.92 -9.19 -6.07
C PRO A 95 19.09 -10.14 -6.93
N LYS A 96 17.88 -9.75 -7.36
CA LYS A 96 17.05 -10.57 -8.24
C LYS A 96 17.71 -10.80 -9.60
N PHE A 97 18.31 -9.78 -10.19
CA PHE A 97 19.02 -9.88 -11.46
C PHE A 97 20.46 -10.41 -11.31
N GLY A 98 20.86 -10.82 -10.11
CA GLY A 98 22.18 -11.41 -9.87
C GLY A 98 23.35 -10.41 -9.93
N ILE A 99 23.08 -9.10 -9.96
CA ILE A 99 24.10 -8.05 -10.06
C ILE A 99 24.95 -8.02 -8.78
N ALA A 100 24.29 -8.05 -7.62
CA ALA A 100 24.94 -8.15 -6.31
C ALA A 100 23.95 -8.76 -5.30
N LYS A 101 24.47 -9.40 -4.23
CA LYS A 101 23.66 -9.94 -3.13
C LYS A 101 24.05 -9.28 -1.81
N PRO A 102 23.60 -8.04 -1.56
CA PRO A 102 23.90 -7.35 -0.31
C PRO A 102 23.26 -8.09 0.88
N GLY A 103 24.00 -8.25 1.97
CA GLY A 103 23.51 -8.97 3.15
C GLY A 103 22.28 -8.33 3.82
N PHE A 104 22.04 -7.05 3.57
CA PHE A 104 20.88 -6.31 4.07
C PHE A 104 19.62 -6.45 3.19
N ILE A 105 19.70 -7.18 2.06
CA ILE A 105 18.53 -7.53 1.23
C ILE A 105 18.42 -9.06 1.22
N PRO A 106 17.83 -9.68 2.23
CA PRO A 106 17.68 -11.13 2.29
C PRO A 106 16.56 -11.62 1.37
N LEU A 107 16.74 -12.81 0.84
CA LEU A 107 15.65 -13.55 0.21
C LEU A 107 14.71 -14.06 1.31
N THR A 108 13.49 -13.58 1.35
CA THR A 108 12.49 -13.97 2.34
C THR A 108 11.26 -14.51 1.60
N ASN A 109 10.89 -15.76 1.83
CA ASN A 109 9.77 -16.43 1.15
C ASN A 109 9.83 -16.35 -0.39
N GLY A 110 11.03 -16.40 -0.96
CA GLY A 110 11.22 -16.32 -2.41
C GLY A 110 11.23 -14.90 -2.98
N ILE A 111 11.12 -13.86 -2.15
CA ILE A 111 10.98 -12.46 -2.55
C ILE A 111 12.12 -11.62 -1.97
N TYR A 112 12.70 -10.74 -2.79
CA TYR A 112 13.58 -9.66 -2.36
C TYR A 112 12.76 -8.39 -2.15
N GLY A 113 11.96 -8.34 -1.06
CA GLY A 113 11.02 -7.24 -0.79
C GLY A 113 11.41 -6.33 0.38
N TRP A 114 12.45 -6.69 1.14
CA TRP A 114 12.80 -6.04 2.40
C TRP A 114 14.25 -5.59 2.44
N TYR A 115 14.46 -4.39 2.99
CA TYR A 115 15.73 -3.97 3.55
C TYR A 115 15.75 -4.35 5.02
N ARG A 116 16.68 -5.22 5.42
CA ARG A 116 16.82 -5.66 6.80
C ARG A 116 17.96 -4.93 7.48
N PHE A 117 17.63 -4.15 8.48
CA PHE A 117 18.57 -3.46 9.36
C PHE A 117 18.63 -4.17 10.71
N PRO A 118 19.67 -3.93 11.56
CA PRO A 118 19.79 -4.57 12.87
C PRO A 118 18.58 -4.39 13.79
N PHE A 119 17.85 -3.28 13.66
CA PHE A 119 16.74 -2.90 14.54
C PHE A 119 15.37 -2.90 13.84
N ALA A 120 15.33 -2.95 12.52
CA ALA A 120 14.09 -2.80 11.76
C ALA A 120 14.17 -3.46 10.39
N SER A 121 13.02 -3.89 9.88
CA SER A 121 12.85 -4.27 8.47
C SER A 121 12.02 -3.20 7.77
N PHE A 122 12.46 -2.76 6.60
CA PHE A 122 11.78 -1.76 5.80
C PHE A 122 11.36 -2.37 4.46
N GLN A 123 10.06 -2.31 4.16
CA GLN A 123 9.49 -2.74 2.90
C GLN A 123 9.01 -1.52 2.12
N PRO A 124 9.73 -1.08 1.07
CA PRO A 124 9.37 0.13 0.32
C PRO A 124 7.97 0.08 -0.30
N SER A 125 7.49 -1.09 -0.71
CA SER A 125 6.16 -1.26 -1.31
C SER A 125 5.02 -0.94 -0.33
N GLU A 126 5.19 -1.17 0.97
CA GLU A 126 4.22 -0.78 2.00
C GLU A 126 4.05 0.73 2.08
N PHE A 127 5.16 1.47 2.04
CA PHE A 127 5.15 2.93 2.04
C PHE A 127 4.71 3.50 0.68
N MET A 128 5.07 2.83 -0.42
CA MET A 128 4.63 3.23 -1.76
C MET A 128 3.10 3.19 -1.89
N LYS A 129 2.45 2.21 -1.29
CA LYS A 129 0.98 2.11 -1.22
C LYS A 129 0.36 3.39 -0.65
N ILE A 130 0.87 3.86 0.50
CA ILE A 130 0.40 5.09 1.16
C ILE A 130 0.69 6.31 0.29
N CYS A 131 1.90 6.39 -0.26
CA CYS A 131 2.34 7.46 -1.15
C CYS A 131 1.42 7.59 -2.38
N LEU A 132 1.08 6.47 -3.03
CA LEU A 132 0.20 6.46 -4.20
C LEU A 132 -1.23 6.92 -3.86
N VAL A 133 -1.76 6.54 -2.69
CA VAL A 133 -3.08 6.99 -2.23
C VAL A 133 -3.08 8.52 -2.04
N ILE A 134 -2.06 9.07 -1.39
CA ILE A 134 -1.94 10.52 -1.18
C ILE A 134 -1.79 11.27 -2.52
N MET A 135 -0.97 10.76 -3.43
CA MET A 135 -0.80 11.34 -4.77
C MET A 135 -2.11 11.30 -5.57
N ALA A 136 -2.83 10.19 -5.50
CA ALA A 136 -4.13 10.03 -6.16
C ALA A 136 -5.15 11.03 -5.59
N ALA A 137 -5.25 11.15 -4.25
CA ALA A 137 -6.12 12.12 -3.59
C ALA A 137 -5.84 13.55 -4.06
N ASN A 138 -4.58 13.96 -4.07
CA ASN A 138 -4.16 15.28 -4.54
C ASN A 138 -4.51 15.49 -6.03
N THR A 139 -4.28 14.48 -6.87
CA THR A 139 -4.59 14.55 -8.31
C THR A 139 -6.09 14.64 -8.55
N ILE A 140 -6.91 13.87 -7.83
CA ILE A 140 -8.37 13.91 -7.90
C ILE A 140 -8.90 15.28 -7.47
N THR A 141 -8.43 15.80 -6.33
CA THR A 141 -8.86 17.12 -5.82
C THR A 141 -8.55 18.23 -6.80
N LYS A 142 -7.33 18.27 -7.36
CA LYS A 142 -6.96 19.27 -8.37
C LYS A 142 -7.78 19.12 -9.64
N HIS A 143 -7.94 17.90 -10.13
CA HIS A 143 -8.74 17.63 -11.33
C HIS A 143 -10.19 18.08 -11.16
N ASN A 144 -10.81 17.78 -10.01
CA ASN A 144 -12.19 18.17 -9.73
C ASN A 144 -12.36 19.68 -9.54
N ALA A 145 -11.34 20.39 -9.04
CA ALA A 145 -11.35 21.85 -8.94
C ALA A 145 -11.26 22.56 -10.32
N GLU A 146 -10.57 21.93 -11.28
CA GLU A 146 -10.39 22.45 -12.64
C GLU A 146 -11.49 21.99 -13.61
N LYS A 147 -12.29 21.00 -13.21
CA LYS A 147 -13.27 20.33 -14.08
C LYS A 147 -14.47 21.26 -14.33
N THR A 148 -14.69 21.63 -15.59
CA THR A 148 -15.86 22.39 -16.03
C THR A 148 -17.03 21.50 -16.45
N ASP A 149 -16.75 20.28 -16.96
CA ASP A 149 -17.75 19.36 -17.50
C ASP A 149 -17.51 17.90 -17.09
N GLN A 150 -18.58 17.15 -16.86
CA GLN A 150 -18.53 15.70 -16.68
C GLN A 150 -18.51 15.02 -18.07
N SER A 151 -17.33 14.89 -18.65
CA SER A 151 -17.09 14.25 -19.95
C SER A 151 -16.29 12.97 -19.78
N PHE A 152 -16.54 11.96 -20.66
CA PHE A 152 -15.70 10.77 -20.74
C PHE A 152 -14.21 11.11 -20.92
N LYS A 153 -13.92 12.16 -21.69
CA LYS A 153 -12.57 12.64 -21.91
C LYS A 153 -11.90 13.14 -20.62
N SER A 154 -12.66 13.86 -19.79
CA SER A 154 -12.18 14.34 -18.49
C SER A 154 -11.87 13.19 -17.54
N ASP A 155 -12.76 12.20 -17.46
CA ASP A 155 -12.56 11.02 -16.61
C ASP A 155 -11.35 10.21 -17.08
N PHE A 156 -11.21 10.00 -18.41
CA PHE A 156 -10.04 9.32 -18.98
C PHE A 156 -8.73 10.06 -18.66
N GLN A 157 -8.73 11.39 -18.74
CA GLN A 157 -7.56 12.18 -18.37
C GLN A 157 -7.16 12.00 -16.90
N LEU A 158 -8.14 11.94 -15.99
CA LEU A 158 -7.88 11.67 -14.58
C LEU A 158 -7.27 10.27 -14.39
N ILE A 159 -7.89 9.25 -15.00
CA ILE A 159 -7.39 7.87 -14.95
C ILE A 159 -5.96 7.78 -15.51
N ALA A 160 -5.72 8.41 -16.67
CA ALA A 160 -4.40 8.42 -17.29
C ALA A 160 -3.34 9.12 -16.41
N LYS A 161 -3.68 10.27 -15.82
CA LYS A 161 -2.77 10.98 -14.88
C LYS A 161 -2.38 10.08 -13.70
N ILE A 162 -3.33 9.36 -13.12
CA ILE A 162 -3.06 8.45 -12.00
C ILE A 162 -2.27 7.22 -12.46
N ALA A 163 -2.60 6.65 -13.61
CA ALA A 163 -1.88 5.51 -14.18
C ALA A 163 -0.40 5.83 -14.42
N VAL A 164 -0.06 7.03 -14.87
CA VAL A 164 1.34 7.44 -15.14
C VAL A 164 2.24 7.29 -13.91
N PHE A 165 1.76 7.65 -12.72
CA PHE A 165 2.57 7.49 -11.50
C PHE A 165 2.29 6.19 -10.74
N ALA A 166 1.18 5.51 -10.98
CA ALA A 166 0.86 4.25 -10.31
C ALA A 166 1.46 3.03 -11.00
N LEU A 167 1.51 3.00 -12.34
CA LEU A 167 2.02 1.84 -13.09
C LEU A 167 3.50 1.54 -12.86
N PRO A 168 4.43 2.52 -12.82
CA PRO A 168 5.85 2.21 -12.62
C PRO A 168 6.13 1.44 -11.33
N PRO A 169 5.69 1.87 -10.13
CA PRO A 169 5.92 1.11 -8.92
C PRO A 169 5.18 -0.22 -8.90
N LEU A 170 3.97 -0.32 -9.46
CA LEU A 170 3.24 -1.59 -9.59
C LEU A 170 4.05 -2.61 -10.40
N ILE A 171 4.62 -2.21 -11.52
CA ILE A 171 5.46 -3.08 -12.35
C ILE A 171 6.70 -3.53 -11.55
N LEU A 172 7.37 -2.61 -10.85
CA LEU A 172 8.55 -2.95 -10.05
C LEU A 172 8.24 -3.94 -8.93
N ILE A 173 7.08 -3.79 -8.27
CA ILE A 173 6.64 -4.69 -7.20
C ILE A 173 6.28 -6.08 -7.77
N LEU A 174 5.56 -6.13 -8.90
CA LEU A 174 5.28 -7.39 -9.60
C LEU A 174 6.55 -8.10 -10.07
N LEU A 175 7.57 -7.34 -10.48
CA LEU A 175 8.88 -7.90 -10.81
C LEU A 175 9.58 -8.51 -9.57
N GLN A 176 9.20 -8.17 -8.34
CA GLN A 176 9.72 -8.78 -7.11
C GLN A 176 8.97 -10.06 -6.70
N PRO A 177 8.18 -10.69 -7.53
CA PRO A 177 7.05 -11.60 -7.42
C PRO A 177 6.15 -11.40 -6.17
N ASP A 178 5.99 -10.17 -5.73
CA ASP A 178 5.02 -9.81 -4.69
C ASP A 178 3.67 -9.50 -5.38
N THR A 179 2.68 -10.36 -5.20
CA THR A 179 1.34 -10.18 -5.79
C THR A 179 0.36 -9.53 -4.81
N GLY A 180 0.63 -9.61 -3.52
CA GLY A 180 -0.27 -9.11 -2.48
C GLY A 180 -0.39 -7.59 -2.47
N ILE A 181 0.74 -6.90 -2.47
CA ILE A 181 0.77 -5.42 -2.41
C ILE A 181 0.14 -4.77 -3.65
N PRO A 182 0.42 -5.19 -4.89
CA PRO A 182 -0.24 -4.64 -6.07
C PRO A 182 -1.75 -4.76 -6.04
N ILE A 183 -2.31 -5.88 -5.56
CA ILE A 183 -3.76 -6.05 -5.42
C ILE A 183 -4.33 -5.00 -4.45
N VAL A 184 -3.70 -4.80 -3.31
CA VAL A 184 -4.14 -3.79 -2.33
C VAL A 184 -4.07 -2.37 -2.92
N ILE A 185 -3.01 -2.03 -3.66
CA ILE A 185 -2.88 -0.74 -4.34
C ILE A 185 -4.00 -0.54 -5.36
N ILE A 186 -4.25 -1.54 -6.22
CA ILE A 186 -5.30 -1.47 -7.24
C ILE A 186 -6.67 -1.28 -6.61
N ILE A 187 -7.00 -2.05 -5.56
CA ILE A 187 -8.27 -1.92 -4.83
C ILE A 187 -8.38 -0.52 -4.20
N SER A 188 -7.32 -0.03 -3.56
CA SER A 188 -7.31 1.31 -2.95
C SER A 188 -7.56 2.41 -3.98
N LEU A 189 -6.89 2.35 -5.13
CA LEU A 189 -7.09 3.30 -6.23
C LEU A 189 -8.50 3.19 -6.83
N ALA A 190 -9.04 1.97 -6.97
CA ALA A 190 -10.41 1.75 -7.45
C ALA A 190 -11.43 2.41 -6.52
N VAL A 191 -11.29 2.23 -5.20
CA VAL A 191 -12.15 2.91 -4.20
C VAL A 191 -12.03 4.42 -4.32
N MET A 192 -10.83 4.97 -4.49
CA MET A 192 -10.63 6.39 -4.67
C MET A 192 -11.30 6.92 -5.95
N PHE A 193 -11.24 6.16 -7.05
CA PHE A 193 -11.99 6.50 -8.26
C PHE A 193 -13.50 6.49 -8.03
N MET A 194 -14.03 5.54 -7.26
CA MET A 194 -15.46 5.52 -6.90
C MET A 194 -15.88 6.78 -6.13
N LEU A 195 -15.02 7.27 -5.26
CA LEU A 195 -15.27 8.47 -4.45
C LEU A 195 -14.98 9.79 -5.22
N SER A 196 -14.26 9.74 -6.34
CA SER A 196 -13.83 10.91 -7.08
C SER A 196 -14.93 11.57 -7.93
N GLY A 197 -16.10 10.94 -8.07
CA GLY A 197 -17.17 11.40 -8.93
C GLY A 197 -16.98 11.07 -10.41
N VAL A 198 -16.09 10.13 -10.74
CA VAL A 198 -15.97 9.52 -12.07
C VAL A 198 -17.26 8.78 -12.41
N ARG A 199 -17.65 8.78 -13.66
CA ARG A 199 -18.89 8.16 -14.14
C ARG A 199 -18.95 6.67 -13.85
N LYS A 200 -20.14 6.20 -13.50
CA LYS A 200 -20.41 4.79 -13.18
C LYS A 200 -20.12 3.83 -14.34
N GLU A 201 -20.25 4.31 -15.57
CA GLU A 201 -19.98 3.54 -16.78
C GLU A 201 -18.55 3.00 -16.85
N TRP A 202 -17.57 3.72 -16.30
CA TRP A 202 -16.19 3.24 -16.20
C TRP A 202 -16.07 1.98 -15.34
N PHE A 203 -16.80 1.91 -14.24
CA PHE A 203 -16.79 0.71 -13.37
C PHE A 203 -17.47 -0.47 -14.04
N ILE A 204 -18.52 -0.23 -14.82
CA ILE A 204 -19.18 -1.26 -15.61
C ILE A 204 -18.23 -1.79 -16.69
N ILE A 205 -17.52 -0.92 -17.41
CA ILE A 205 -16.54 -1.29 -18.43
C ILE A 205 -15.43 -2.15 -17.81
N VAL A 206 -14.79 -1.66 -16.74
CA VAL A 206 -13.70 -2.36 -16.05
C VAL A 206 -14.18 -3.70 -15.48
N GLY A 207 -15.35 -3.71 -14.83
CA GLY A 207 -15.96 -4.93 -14.29
C GLY A 207 -16.27 -5.96 -15.36
N THR A 208 -16.81 -5.52 -16.50
CA THR A 208 -17.11 -6.42 -17.65
C THR A 208 -15.82 -7.02 -18.22
N ILE A 209 -14.77 -6.21 -18.37
CA ILE A 209 -13.45 -6.69 -18.84
C ILE A 209 -12.86 -7.68 -17.83
N ALA A 210 -12.92 -7.39 -16.52
CA ALA A 210 -12.40 -8.28 -15.48
C ALA A 210 -13.14 -9.62 -15.44
N ILE A 211 -14.47 -9.60 -15.50
CA ILE A 211 -15.29 -10.83 -15.54
C ILE A 211 -15.04 -11.59 -16.86
N GLY A 212 -15.01 -10.89 -17.98
CA GLY A 212 -14.75 -11.51 -19.28
C GLY A 212 -13.38 -12.17 -19.36
N SER A 213 -12.33 -11.52 -18.81
CA SER A 213 -10.98 -12.11 -18.75
C SER A 213 -10.94 -13.32 -17.82
N LEU A 214 -11.61 -13.29 -16.66
CA LEU A 214 -11.71 -14.43 -15.76
C LEU A 214 -12.41 -15.62 -16.43
N LEU A 215 -13.56 -15.38 -17.07
CA LEU A 215 -14.29 -16.41 -17.82
C LEU A 215 -13.44 -16.95 -18.98
N GLY A 216 -12.71 -16.08 -19.68
CA GLY A 216 -11.76 -16.48 -20.71
C GLY A 216 -10.65 -17.39 -20.20
N ILE A 217 -10.05 -17.07 -19.05
CA ILE A 217 -9.03 -17.91 -18.41
C ILE A 217 -9.62 -19.26 -18.00
N VAL A 218 -10.80 -19.28 -17.38
CA VAL A 218 -11.49 -20.54 -17.01
C VAL A 218 -11.84 -21.38 -18.25
N PHE A 219 -12.31 -20.74 -19.32
CA PHE A 219 -12.58 -21.41 -20.58
C PHE A 219 -11.31 -22.03 -21.18
N LEU A 220 -10.21 -21.28 -21.21
CA LEU A 220 -8.91 -21.77 -21.70
C LEU A 220 -8.38 -22.93 -20.85
N TYR A 221 -8.52 -22.83 -19.54
CA TYR A 221 -8.11 -23.89 -18.61
C TYR A 221 -8.87 -25.19 -18.86
N ASN A 222 -10.18 -25.11 -19.07
CA ASN A 222 -11.02 -26.28 -19.27
C ASN A 222 -10.84 -26.93 -20.66
N ASN A 223 -10.61 -26.11 -21.70
CA ASN A 223 -10.55 -26.63 -23.08
C ASN A 223 -9.12 -26.83 -23.61
N TYR A 224 -8.12 -26.12 -23.02
CA TYR A 224 -6.74 -26.14 -23.50
C TYR A 224 -5.74 -26.20 -22.34
N PRO A 225 -5.78 -27.26 -21.49
CA PRO A 225 -4.90 -27.37 -20.31
C PRO A 225 -3.41 -27.36 -20.65
N GLU A 226 -3.05 -27.79 -21.89
CA GLU A 226 -1.66 -27.83 -22.33
C GLU A 226 -1.01 -26.44 -22.52
N ILE A 227 -1.82 -25.41 -22.73
CA ILE A 227 -1.34 -24.03 -22.93
C ILE A 227 -0.94 -23.43 -21.58
N LEU A 228 -1.68 -23.72 -20.51
CA LEU A 228 -1.44 -23.18 -19.17
C LEU A 228 -0.51 -24.04 -18.32
N GLY A 229 -0.38 -25.34 -18.63
CA GLY A 229 0.54 -26.25 -17.94
C GLY A 229 2.02 -26.07 -18.31
N LYS A 230 2.33 -25.18 -19.25
CA LYS A 230 3.71 -24.82 -19.65
C LYS A 230 4.17 -23.45 -19.10
N MET A 231 3.34 -22.74 -18.32
CA MET A 231 3.69 -21.53 -17.59
C MET A 231 3.99 -21.86 -16.12
#